data_5b16157a8aac39ff4068b6834703ba24
#
_entry.id   5b16157a8aac39ff4068b6834703ba24
#
_cell.length_a   1.000
_cell.length_b   1.000
_cell.length_c   1.000
_cell.angle_alpha   90.00
_cell.angle_beta   90.00
_cell.angle_gamma   90.00
#
_symmetry.space_group_name_H-M   'P 1'
#
loop_
_entity.id
_entity.type
_entity.pdbx_description
1 polymer ?
#
loop_
_entity_poly.entity_id
_entity_poly.type
_entity_poly.pdbx_seq_one_letter_code
_entity_poly.pdbx_strand_id
1 'polypeptide(L)'
;MYRVIDLHCDTIPNMYSDFREGKEASLLSNSGRIDLNRMREGGYICQCFSLFTHLGALKKRGESPFTHVLGLVDFWKTQIAEYPDIIGQVTTAESMEENARMGKLSAMMTVEEGGVYEGKLENLYALYDKGVRMSTLTWNFANELGYPNPAIAPGSPRIPDMVNGLTDTGKSFVEEMERIGILIDVSHLNDAGIRDIFELTHGPVIASHSNARTLCSHLRNLSDNNIRMIGERGGVIGINYFVGFLEDGGKIGRIEKMVEHMQYIKNLAGIDAIALGSDFDGFGELCELSGAEKMQQLAAEMERQSFSSAEIDKVFSLNALRVFQSVLS
;
A
#
# COMPACT_ATOMS: atom_id res chain seq x y z
N MET A 1 -20.90 -10.09 -6.43
CA MET A 1 -19.67 -9.96 -5.65
C MET A 1 -18.69 -9.15 -6.46
N TYR A 2 -18.23 -8.01 -5.94
CA TYR A 2 -17.22 -7.15 -6.56
C TYR A 2 -15.83 -7.77 -6.41
N ARG A 3 -14.99 -7.64 -7.44
CA ARG A 3 -13.61 -8.15 -7.41
C ARG A 3 -12.70 -7.16 -6.71
N VAL A 4 -11.84 -7.65 -5.81
CA VAL A 4 -11.00 -6.82 -4.93
C VAL A 4 -9.55 -6.86 -5.40
N ILE A 5 -8.95 -5.69 -5.59
CA ILE A 5 -7.51 -5.44 -5.58
C ILE A 5 -7.22 -4.55 -4.39
N ASP A 6 -6.41 -5.03 -3.46
CA ASP A 6 -6.00 -4.28 -2.27
C ASP A 6 -4.51 -3.94 -2.36
N LEU A 7 -4.20 -2.65 -2.27
CA LEU A 7 -2.87 -2.13 -2.56
C LEU A 7 -1.88 -2.28 -1.39
N HIS A 8 -2.36 -2.64 -0.18
CA HIS A 8 -1.45 -2.74 0.98
C HIS A 8 -1.98 -3.61 2.11
N CYS A 9 -1.10 -4.49 2.62
CA CYS A 9 -1.27 -5.18 3.90
C CYS A 9 0.09 -5.58 4.50
N ASP A 10 0.14 -5.75 5.83
CA ASP A 10 1.34 -6.16 6.59
C ASP A 10 1.31 -7.61 7.09
N THR A 11 0.58 -8.46 6.41
CA THR A 11 0.44 -9.87 6.78
C THR A 11 1.79 -10.60 6.77
N ILE A 12 2.62 -10.37 5.76
CA ILE A 12 3.91 -11.07 5.60
C ILE A 12 4.93 -10.72 6.68
N PRO A 13 5.17 -9.44 7.04
CA PRO A 13 6.06 -9.10 8.14
C PRO A 13 5.66 -9.73 9.49
N ASN A 14 4.35 -9.75 9.78
CA ASN A 14 3.82 -10.36 11.00
C ASN A 14 4.03 -11.87 11.01
N MET A 15 3.70 -12.56 9.92
CA MET A 15 3.94 -14.00 9.75
C MET A 15 5.45 -14.32 9.82
N TYR A 16 6.32 -13.50 9.24
CA TYR A 16 7.76 -13.69 9.29
C TYR A 16 8.30 -13.54 10.71
N SER A 17 7.75 -12.61 11.50
CA SER A 17 8.09 -12.48 12.92
C SER A 17 7.71 -13.75 13.70
N ASP A 18 6.50 -14.27 13.51
CA ASP A 18 6.05 -15.51 14.14
C ASP A 18 6.91 -16.72 13.70
N PHE A 19 7.24 -16.83 12.43
CA PHE A 19 8.13 -17.85 11.89
C PHE A 19 9.53 -17.81 12.56
N ARG A 20 10.11 -16.61 12.71
CA ARG A 20 11.41 -16.43 13.39
C ARG A 20 11.36 -16.79 14.88
N GLU A 21 10.20 -16.72 15.49
CA GLU A 21 9.95 -17.15 16.87
C GLU A 21 9.61 -18.65 16.98
N GLY A 22 9.62 -19.39 15.86
CA GLY A 22 9.31 -20.83 15.82
C GLY A 22 7.82 -21.15 15.93
N LYS A 23 6.94 -20.16 15.68
CA LYS A 23 5.49 -20.36 15.63
C LYS A 23 5.05 -20.80 14.23
N GLU A 24 3.85 -21.39 14.14
CA GLU A 24 3.23 -21.69 12.87
C GLU A 24 2.89 -20.41 12.10
N ALA A 25 3.24 -20.36 10.81
CA ALA A 25 2.98 -19.25 9.94
C ALA A 25 2.53 -19.78 8.56
N SER A 26 1.24 -19.69 8.26
CA SER A 26 0.64 -20.19 7.01
C SER A 26 -0.21 -19.10 6.35
N LEU A 27 0.05 -18.87 5.06
CA LEU A 27 -0.77 -17.93 4.28
C LEU A 27 -2.16 -18.50 3.96
N LEU A 28 -2.36 -19.83 4.04
CA LEU A 28 -3.66 -20.44 3.80
C LEU A 28 -4.69 -20.03 4.85
N SER A 29 -4.28 -20.02 6.11
CA SER A 29 -5.11 -19.61 7.25
C SER A 29 -4.21 -19.17 8.40
N ASN A 30 -4.45 -18.00 8.96
CA ASN A 30 -3.68 -17.43 10.05
C ASN A 30 -4.58 -16.63 11.02
N SER A 31 -4.00 -16.07 12.07
CA SER A 31 -4.71 -15.25 13.07
C SER A 31 -4.85 -13.78 12.68
N GLY A 32 -4.27 -13.35 11.56
CA GLY A 32 -4.37 -12.00 11.03
C GLY A 32 -5.70 -11.70 10.35
N ARG A 33 -5.74 -10.63 9.61
CA ARG A 33 -6.93 -10.16 8.87
C ARG A 33 -6.95 -10.65 7.42
N ILE A 34 -5.80 -11.09 6.89
CA ILE A 34 -5.64 -11.61 5.51
C ILE A 34 -5.07 -13.02 5.53
N ASP A 35 -5.75 -13.92 4.85
CA ASP A 35 -5.29 -15.23 4.44
C ASP A 35 -6.00 -15.67 3.14
N LEU A 36 -5.55 -16.74 2.51
CA LEU A 36 -6.09 -17.17 1.21
C LEU A 36 -7.56 -17.57 1.27
N ASN A 37 -8.04 -18.13 2.40
CA ASN A 37 -9.43 -18.49 2.57
C ASN A 37 -10.31 -17.22 2.65
N ARG A 38 -9.94 -16.25 3.49
CA ARG A 38 -10.65 -14.97 3.63
C ARG A 38 -10.60 -14.14 2.35
N MET A 39 -9.46 -14.13 1.64
CA MET A 39 -9.33 -13.47 0.34
C MET A 39 -10.33 -14.02 -0.68
N ARG A 40 -10.47 -15.36 -0.77
CA ARG A 40 -11.47 -15.98 -1.65
C ARG A 40 -12.89 -15.61 -1.27
N GLU A 41 -13.22 -15.64 0.02
CA GLU A 41 -14.54 -15.27 0.54
C GLU A 41 -14.87 -13.81 0.27
N GLY A 42 -13.89 -12.91 0.40
CA GLY A 42 -14.02 -11.47 0.16
C GLY A 42 -14.07 -11.05 -1.30
N GLY A 43 -13.75 -11.97 -2.24
CA GLY A 43 -13.74 -11.69 -3.69
C GLY A 43 -12.42 -11.10 -4.19
N TYR A 44 -11.32 -11.30 -3.48
CA TYR A 44 -10.01 -10.84 -3.92
C TYR A 44 -9.60 -11.49 -5.25
N ILE A 45 -8.96 -10.67 -6.08
CA ILE A 45 -8.25 -11.11 -7.28
C ILE A 45 -6.76 -10.78 -7.18
N CYS A 46 -6.39 -9.76 -6.39
CA CYS A 46 -5.01 -9.41 -6.12
C CYS A 46 -4.84 -8.78 -4.73
N GLN A 47 -3.76 -9.13 -4.05
CA GLN A 47 -3.25 -8.47 -2.85
C GLN A 47 -1.82 -8.01 -3.07
N CYS A 48 -1.54 -6.73 -2.75
CA CYS A 48 -0.18 -6.22 -2.62
C CYS A 48 0.31 -6.47 -1.19
N PHE A 49 1.30 -7.34 -1.04
CA PHE A 49 1.88 -7.72 0.24
C PHE A 49 3.13 -6.87 0.51
N SER A 50 3.08 -6.08 1.57
CA SER A 50 4.21 -5.29 2.04
C SER A 50 5.34 -6.16 2.58
N LEU A 51 6.57 -5.81 2.25
CA LEU A 51 7.78 -6.24 2.92
C LEU A 51 8.20 -5.16 3.92
N PHE A 52 7.31 -4.84 4.84
CA PHE A 52 7.54 -3.78 5.82
C PHE A 52 8.78 -4.05 6.66
N THR A 53 9.57 -2.98 6.87
CA THR A 53 10.83 -3.05 7.59
C THR A 53 10.97 -1.89 8.58
N HIS A 54 10.97 -2.20 9.88
CA HIS A 54 11.12 -1.20 10.93
C HIS A 54 12.59 -0.87 11.20
N LEU A 55 13.15 0.15 10.50
CA LEU A 55 14.58 0.53 10.59
C LEU A 55 15.08 0.74 12.03
N GLY A 56 14.28 1.38 12.89
CA GLY A 56 14.66 1.62 14.27
C GLY A 56 14.85 0.33 15.09
N ALA A 57 14.07 -0.71 14.80
CA ALA A 57 14.22 -2.01 15.45
C ALA A 57 15.44 -2.76 14.92
N LEU A 58 15.70 -2.72 13.61
CA LEU A 58 16.89 -3.32 12.99
C LEU A 58 18.17 -2.68 13.51
N LYS A 59 18.21 -1.34 13.60
CA LYS A 59 19.35 -0.61 14.14
C LYS A 59 19.69 -1.04 15.57
N LYS A 60 18.69 -1.26 16.42
CA LYS A 60 18.89 -1.76 17.79
C LYS A 60 19.48 -3.17 17.82
N ARG A 61 19.19 -4.00 16.81
CA ARG A 61 19.71 -5.37 16.69
C ARG A 61 21.04 -5.46 15.94
N GLY A 62 21.53 -4.35 15.35
CA GLY A 62 22.69 -4.35 14.47
C GLY A 62 22.50 -5.15 13.18
N GLU A 63 21.25 -5.25 12.70
CA GLU A 63 20.86 -6.01 11.51
C GLU A 63 20.78 -5.07 10.30
N SER A 64 21.35 -5.48 9.15
CA SER A 64 21.26 -4.71 7.90
C SER A 64 19.81 -4.72 7.39
N PRO A 65 19.24 -3.55 7.04
CA PRO A 65 17.90 -3.46 6.43
C PRO A 65 17.78 -4.27 5.14
N PHE A 66 18.81 -4.24 4.28
CA PHE A 66 18.81 -5.01 3.04
C PHE A 66 18.83 -6.53 3.30
N THR A 67 19.65 -7.00 4.24
CA THR A 67 19.64 -8.43 4.62
C THR A 67 18.29 -8.87 5.19
N HIS A 68 17.66 -8.01 6.00
CA HIS A 68 16.35 -8.30 6.57
C HIS A 68 15.27 -8.43 5.49
N VAL A 69 15.20 -7.48 4.55
CA VAL A 69 14.19 -7.54 3.48
C VAL A 69 14.39 -8.73 2.55
N LEU A 70 15.65 -9.18 2.33
CA LEU A 70 15.91 -10.42 1.60
C LEU A 70 15.30 -11.64 2.32
N GLY A 71 15.39 -11.68 3.65
CA GLY A 71 14.73 -12.73 4.44
C GLY A 71 13.20 -12.71 4.29
N LEU A 72 12.58 -11.52 4.26
CA LEU A 72 11.15 -11.35 3.99
C LEU A 72 10.79 -11.83 2.57
N VAL A 73 11.60 -11.51 1.56
CA VAL A 73 11.42 -11.99 0.17
C VAL A 73 11.44 -13.52 0.12
N ASP A 74 12.42 -14.14 0.74
CA ASP A 74 12.56 -15.60 0.71
C ASP A 74 11.40 -16.28 1.45
N PHE A 75 10.97 -15.73 2.58
CA PHE A 75 9.80 -16.20 3.31
C PHE A 75 8.52 -16.05 2.48
N TRP A 76 8.27 -14.87 1.88
CA TRP A 76 7.13 -14.62 1.02
C TRP A 76 7.08 -15.62 -0.16
N LYS A 77 8.21 -15.85 -0.83
CA LYS A 77 8.30 -16.81 -1.94
C LYS A 77 7.97 -18.22 -1.49
N THR A 78 8.42 -18.61 -0.30
CA THR A 78 8.08 -19.92 0.29
C THR A 78 6.58 -20.04 0.50
N GLN A 79 5.93 -19.01 1.08
CA GLN A 79 4.48 -19.03 1.31
C GLN A 79 3.67 -19.10 0.01
N ILE A 80 4.08 -18.40 -1.04
CA ILE A 80 3.39 -18.45 -2.35
C ILE A 80 3.60 -19.83 -3.01
N ALA A 81 4.81 -20.38 -2.94
CA ALA A 81 5.14 -21.66 -3.55
C ALA A 81 4.47 -22.87 -2.85
N GLU A 82 4.04 -22.70 -1.60
CA GLU A 82 3.31 -23.73 -0.86
C GLU A 82 1.88 -23.95 -1.40
N TYR A 83 1.28 -22.92 -2.04
CA TYR A 83 -0.10 -22.97 -2.53
C TYR A 83 -0.21 -22.65 -4.04
N PRO A 84 0.52 -23.38 -4.92
CA PRO A 84 0.67 -23.01 -6.33
C PRO A 84 -0.64 -23.10 -7.13
N ASP A 85 -1.63 -23.86 -6.65
CA ASP A 85 -2.96 -23.97 -7.27
C ASP A 85 -3.93 -22.88 -6.80
N ILE A 86 -3.56 -22.09 -5.77
CA ILE A 86 -4.42 -21.10 -5.14
C ILE A 86 -4.00 -19.68 -5.48
N ILE A 87 -2.69 -19.39 -5.50
CA ILE A 87 -2.15 -18.06 -5.65
C ILE A 87 -0.90 -18.07 -6.54
N GLY A 88 -0.70 -17.02 -7.31
CA GLY A 88 0.50 -16.82 -8.13
C GLY A 88 1.10 -15.43 -7.94
N GLN A 89 2.42 -15.34 -8.07
CA GLN A 89 3.11 -14.06 -8.06
C GLN A 89 2.72 -13.21 -9.27
N VAL A 90 2.64 -11.89 -9.08
CA VAL A 90 2.45 -10.88 -10.12
C VAL A 90 3.69 -10.02 -10.23
N THR A 91 4.23 -9.92 -11.44
CA THR A 91 5.32 -8.99 -11.81
C THR A 91 4.98 -8.17 -13.04
N THR A 92 3.97 -8.57 -13.81
CA THR A 92 3.43 -7.86 -14.98
C THR A 92 1.91 -7.94 -14.98
N ALA A 93 1.24 -7.08 -15.74
CA ALA A 93 -0.21 -7.16 -15.94
C ALA A 93 -0.63 -8.51 -16.55
N GLU A 94 0.17 -9.05 -17.47
CA GLU A 94 -0.09 -10.36 -18.11
C GLU A 94 -0.06 -11.52 -17.11
N SER A 95 0.90 -11.51 -16.16
CA SER A 95 0.96 -12.55 -15.11
C SER A 95 -0.28 -12.54 -14.22
N MET A 96 -0.88 -11.37 -13.99
CA MET A 96 -2.15 -11.23 -13.27
C MET A 96 -3.32 -11.81 -14.08
N GLU A 97 -3.37 -11.54 -15.39
CA GLU A 97 -4.40 -12.10 -16.28
C GLU A 97 -4.26 -13.63 -16.38
N GLU A 98 -3.03 -14.14 -16.40
CA GLU A 98 -2.77 -15.60 -16.39
C GLU A 98 -3.28 -16.25 -15.10
N ASN A 99 -2.97 -15.69 -13.93
CA ASN A 99 -3.52 -16.16 -12.66
C ASN A 99 -5.05 -16.15 -12.68
N ALA A 100 -5.67 -15.10 -13.19
CA ALA A 100 -7.13 -15.00 -13.29
C ALA A 100 -7.72 -16.09 -14.21
N ARG A 101 -7.09 -16.39 -15.37
CA ARG A 101 -7.49 -17.50 -16.27
C ARG A 101 -7.39 -18.87 -15.61
N MET A 102 -6.42 -19.04 -14.72
CA MET A 102 -6.23 -20.28 -13.95
C MET A 102 -7.12 -20.35 -12.69
N GLY A 103 -7.94 -19.33 -12.42
CA GLY A 103 -8.78 -19.25 -11.21
C GLY A 103 -7.97 -19.04 -9.91
N LYS A 104 -6.75 -18.52 -10.02
CA LYS A 104 -5.86 -18.24 -8.91
C LYS A 104 -6.01 -16.78 -8.44
N LEU A 105 -5.73 -16.58 -7.15
CA LEU A 105 -5.44 -15.26 -6.60
C LEU A 105 -4.09 -14.75 -7.11
N SER A 106 -3.90 -13.45 -7.12
CA SER A 106 -2.64 -12.79 -7.47
C SER A 106 -1.99 -12.17 -6.24
N ALA A 107 -0.66 -12.28 -6.14
CA ALA A 107 0.14 -11.67 -5.08
C ALA A 107 1.23 -10.79 -5.69
N MET A 108 1.21 -9.50 -5.37
CA MET A 108 2.27 -8.56 -5.72
C MET A 108 3.15 -8.32 -4.49
N MET A 109 4.46 -8.38 -4.69
CA MET A 109 5.45 -8.07 -3.66
C MET A 109 5.78 -6.59 -3.70
N THR A 110 5.65 -5.92 -2.55
CA THR A 110 5.91 -4.48 -2.42
C THR A 110 6.89 -4.20 -1.29
N VAL A 111 7.60 -3.10 -1.36
CA VAL A 111 8.47 -2.63 -0.27
C VAL A 111 7.79 -1.49 0.47
N GLU A 112 7.75 -1.57 1.79
CA GLU A 112 7.44 -0.45 2.66
C GLU A 112 8.65 -0.11 3.54
N GLU A 113 9.17 1.10 3.43
CA GLU A 113 10.42 1.63 3.96
C GLU A 113 11.60 1.47 2.99
N GLY A 114 11.79 2.46 2.11
CA GLY A 114 12.91 2.49 1.14
C GLY A 114 14.32 2.51 1.74
N GLY A 115 14.47 2.73 3.04
CA GLY A 115 15.76 2.57 3.72
C GLY A 115 16.32 1.14 3.64
N VAL A 116 15.51 0.15 3.22
CA VAL A 116 16.00 -1.21 2.91
C VAL A 116 17.00 -1.23 1.76
N TYR A 117 16.95 -0.25 0.88
CA TYR A 117 17.91 -0.14 -0.22
C TYR A 117 19.28 0.36 0.22
N GLU A 118 19.43 0.89 1.45
CA GLU A 118 20.68 1.44 1.99
C GLU A 118 21.32 2.50 1.06
N GLY A 119 20.47 3.24 0.30
CA GLY A 119 20.91 4.25 -0.67
C GLY A 119 21.65 3.72 -1.90
N LYS A 120 21.54 2.42 -2.21
CA LYS A 120 22.26 1.75 -3.29
C LYS A 120 21.30 1.27 -4.37
N LEU A 121 21.46 1.74 -5.62
CA LEU A 121 20.65 1.31 -6.76
C LEU A 121 20.80 -0.19 -7.06
N GLU A 122 21.95 -0.78 -6.76
CA GLU A 122 22.17 -2.22 -6.89
C GLU A 122 21.18 -3.03 -6.03
N ASN A 123 20.81 -2.51 -4.86
CA ASN A 123 19.83 -3.14 -3.98
C ASN A 123 18.41 -2.99 -4.54
N LEU A 124 18.10 -1.87 -5.21
CA LEU A 124 16.84 -1.68 -5.95
C LEU A 124 16.70 -2.72 -7.07
N TYR A 125 17.74 -2.88 -7.90
CA TYR A 125 17.74 -3.89 -8.97
C TYR A 125 17.63 -5.31 -8.43
N ALA A 126 18.34 -5.63 -7.33
CA ALA A 126 18.27 -6.94 -6.72
C ALA A 126 16.85 -7.29 -6.22
N LEU A 127 16.11 -6.33 -5.66
CA LEU A 127 14.72 -6.53 -5.25
C LEU A 127 13.76 -6.56 -6.45
N TYR A 128 14.00 -5.75 -7.48
CA TYR A 128 13.24 -5.82 -8.74
C TYR A 128 13.36 -7.18 -9.40
N ASP A 129 14.57 -7.73 -9.53
CA ASP A 129 14.83 -9.06 -10.09
C ASP A 129 14.18 -10.17 -9.27
N LYS A 130 13.99 -9.96 -7.96
CA LYS A 130 13.25 -10.89 -7.10
C LYS A 130 11.73 -10.76 -7.25
N GLY A 131 11.24 -9.71 -7.92
CA GLY A 131 9.83 -9.51 -8.27
C GLY A 131 9.12 -8.41 -7.48
N VAL A 132 9.83 -7.53 -6.78
CA VAL A 132 9.22 -6.30 -6.22
C VAL A 132 8.74 -5.40 -7.35
N ARG A 133 7.51 -4.87 -7.25
CA ARG A 133 6.91 -4.01 -8.28
C ARG A 133 6.30 -2.72 -7.76
N MET A 134 6.34 -2.48 -6.47
CA MET A 134 5.90 -1.23 -5.85
C MET A 134 6.78 -0.93 -4.65
N SER A 135 7.06 0.34 -4.39
CA SER A 135 7.85 0.74 -3.22
C SER A 135 7.44 2.11 -2.69
N THR A 136 7.29 2.21 -1.36
CA THR A 136 7.37 3.49 -0.66
C THR A 136 8.83 3.93 -0.53
N LEU A 137 9.05 5.23 -0.38
CA LEU A 137 10.40 5.78 -0.20
C LEU A 137 10.79 5.88 1.29
N THR A 138 9.81 6.12 2.14
CA THR A 138 9.99 6.20 3.60
C THR A 138 8.81 5.52 4.29
N TRP A 139 9.04 5.04 5.50
CA TRP A 139 7.97 4.82 6.48
C TRP A 139 7.94 6.01 7.44
N ASN A 140 8.18 5.80 8.75
CA ASN A 140 8.15 6.87 9.76
C ASN A 140 9.56 7.33 10.19
N PHE A 141 10.58 7.02 9.40
CA PHE A 141 11.97 7.43 9.63
C PHE A 141 12.52 8.14 8.40
N ALA A 142 13.30 9.20 8.63
CA ALA A 142 14.16 9.73 7.59
C ALA A 142 15.22 8.67 7.25
N ASN A 143 15.48 8.49 5.97
CA ASN A 143 16.46 7.55 5.44
C ASN A 143 17.27 8.17 4.31
N GLU A 144 18.03 7.38 3.58
CA GLU A 144 18.90 7.83 2.49
C GLU A 144 18.10 8.44 1.32
N LEU A 145 16.78 8.16 1.19
CA LEU A 145 15.95 8.60 0.06
C LEU A 145 15.16 9.87 0.36
N GLY A 146 14.74 10.10 1.61
CA GLY A 146 13.91 11.26 1.92
C GLY A 146 13.40 11.32 3.35
N TYR A 147 12.37 12.12 3.53
CA TYR A 147 11.80 12.43 4.83
C TYR A 147 10.32 12.04 4.88
N PRO A 148 9.88 11.32 5.94
CA PRO A 148 8.49 10.96 6.13
C PRO A 148 7.68 12.18 6.60
N ASN A 149 6.36 11.99 6.70
CA ASN A 149 5.54 12.91 7.48
C ASN A 149 6.07 13.02 8.92
N PRO A 150 6.15 14.25 9.50
CA PRO A 150 6.70 14.43 10.82
C PRO A 150 5.85 13.74 11.89
N ALA A 151 6.52 13.07 12.83
CA ALA A 151 5.86 12.55 14.03
C ALA A 151 5.35 13.71 14.89
N ILE A 152 4.09 13.62 15.33
CA ILE A 152 3.44 14.68 16.09
C ILE A 152 3.19 14.22 17.52
N ALA A 153 3.74 14.96 18.48
CA ALA A 153 3.44 14.74 19.89
C ALA A 153 1.95 15.07 20.18
N PRO A 154 1.28 14.35 21.09
CA PRO A 154 -0.11 14.65 21.46
C PRO A 154 -0.28 16.13 21.87
N GLY A 155 -1.29 16.80 21.27
CA GLY A 155 -1.60 18.21 21.51
C GLY A 155 -0.74 19.23 20.75
N SER A 156 0.25 18.78 19.97
CA SER A 156 1.05 19.68 19.13
C SER A 156 0.34 20.00 17.81
N PRO A 157 0.63 21.19 17.21
CA PRO A 157 0.10 21.54 15.90
C PRO A 157 0.54 20.52 14.83
N ARG A 158 -0.38 20.14 13.96
CA ARG A 158 -0.13 19.27 12.80
C ARG A 158 0.34 20.10 11.62
N ILE A 159 1.65 20.39 11.58
CA ILE A 159 2.27 21.21 10.53
C ILE A 159 2.99 20.27 9.55
N PRO A 160 2.56 20.23 8.26
CA PRO A 160 3.24 19.42 7.26
C PRO A 160 4.66 19.95 6.98
N ASP A 161 5.59 19.04 6.70
CA ASP A 161 6.91 19.42 6.22
C ASP A 161 6.84 19.74 4.72
N MET A 162 7.04 21.00 4.40
CA MET A 162 7.04 21.56 3.04
C MET A 162 8.45 21.85 2.52
N VAL A 163 9.49 21.51 3.30
CA VAL A 163 10.88 21.91 3.03
C VAL A 163 11.78 20.71 2.74
N ASN A 164 11.76 19.71 3.61
CA ASN A 164 12.63 18.54 3.50
C ASN A 164 12.00 17.51 2.56
N GLY A 165 12.28 17.60 1.28
CA GLY A 165 11.79 16.68 0.27
C GLY A 165 12.68 15.45 0.11
N LEU A 166 12.84 14.99 -1.14
CA LEU A 166 13.76 13.90 -1.45
C LEU A 166 15.21 14.35 -1.30
N THR A 167 16.08 13.44 -0.87
CA THR A 167 17.53 13.62 -0.99
C THR A 167 17.95 13.49 -2.47
N ASP A 168 19.19 13.87 -2.80
CA ASP A 168 19.69 13.66 -4.17
C ASP A 168 19.72 12.16 -4.52
N THR A 169 20.01 11.28 -3.55
CA THR A 169 19.88 9.83 -3.71
C THR A 169 18.42 9.44 -3.99
N GLY A 170 17.47 9.97 -3.21
CA GLY A 170 16.04 9.70 -3.41
C GLY A 170 15.53 10.13 -4.77
N LYS A 171 15.98 11.27 -5.31
CA LYS A 171 15.66 11.72 -6.66
C LYS A 171 16.13 10.72 -7.71
N SER A 172 17.40 10.28 -7.61
CA SER A 172 17.93 9.26 -8.52
C SER A 172 17.16 7.93 -8.43
N PHE A 173 16.71 7.54 -7.22
CA PHE A 173 15.89 6.34 -7.04
C PHE A 173 14.52 6.47 -7.71
N VAL A 174 13.85 7.61 -7.58
CA VAL A 174 12.53 7.86 -8.17
C VAL A 174 12.59 7.84 -9.69
N GLU A 175 13.59 8.49 -10.29
CA GLU A 175 13.83 8.46 -11.74
C GLU A 175 14.08 7.02 -12.23
N GLU A 176 14.85 6.26 -11.47
CA GLU A 176 15.18 4.88 -11.81
C GLU A 176 13.99 3.93 -11.62
N MET A 177 13.18 4.10 -10.55
CA MET A 177 11.94 3.36 -10.34
C MET A 177 10.96 3.54 -11.50
N GLU A 178 10.76 4.80 -11.96
CA GLU A 178 9.94 5.07 -13.15
C GLU A 178 10.50 4.37 -14.39
N ARG A 179 11.82 4.45 -14.60
CA ARG A 179 12.49 3.86 -15.78
C ARG A 179 12.36 2.34 -15.87
N ILE A 180 12.43 1.63 -14.72
CA ILE A 180 12.38 0.15 -14.70
C ILE A 180 10.99 -0.41 -14.46
N GLY A 181 9.96 0.44 -14.26
CA GLY A 181 8.59 0.02 -14.06
C GLY A 181 8.29 -0.46 -12.63
N ILE A 182 8.82 0.23 -11.62
CA ILE A 182 8.37 0.10 -10.23
C ILE A 182 7.33 1.19 -9.94
N LEU A 183 6.16 0.81 -9.43
CA LEU A 183 5.14 1.73 -8.95
C LEU A 183 5.67 2.55 -7.78
N ILE A 184 5.70 3.88 -7.93
CA ILE A 184 6.14 4.80 -6.90
C ILE A 184 4.98 5.08 -5.96
N ASP A 185 5.14 4.70 -4.70
CA ASP A 185 4.14 4.87 -3.64
C ASP A 185 4.53 6.03 -2.72
N VAL A 186 3.66 7.04 -2.64
CA VAL A 186 3.87 8.23 -1.80
C VAL A 186 3.30 8.08 -0.39
N SER A 187 2.75 6.92 -0.04
CA SER A 187 2.32 6.65 1.34
C SER A 187 3.50 6.87 2.29
N HIS A 188 3.25 7.49 3.45
CA HIS A 188 4.23 7.92 4.45
C HIS A 188 5.10 9.14 4.08
N LEU A 189 5.32 9.43 2.80
CA LEU A 189 6.15 10.56 2.38
C LEU A 189 5.51 11.89 2.77
N ASN A 190 6.30 12.89 3.11
CA ASN A 190 5.81 14.24 3.41
C ASN A 190 5.43 15.01 2.14
N ASP A 191 4.75 16.15 2.33
CA ASP A 191 4.24 16.95 1.20
C ASP A 191 5.36 17.50 0.30
N ALA A 192 6.55 17.82 0.84
CA ALA A 192 7.68 18.27 0.04
C ALA A 192 8.22 17.15 -0.86
N GLY A 193 8.36 15.92 -0.32
CA GLY A 193 8.80 14.77 -1.10
C GLY A 193 7.80 14.35 -2.18
N ILE A 194 6.50 14.45 -1.89
CA ILE A 194 5.46 14.21 -2.90
C ILE A 194 5.58 15.21 -4.05
N ARG A 195 5.78 16.50 -3.76
CA ARG A 195 6.01 17.51 -4.80
C ARG A 195 7.23 17.18 -5.65
N ASP A 196 8.36 16.81 -5.02
CA ASP A 196 9.59 16.47 -5.74
C ASP A 196 9.38 15.29 -6.71
N ILE A 197 8.59 14.26 -6.29
CA ILE A 197 8.23 13.13 -7.19
C ILE A 197 7.47 13.64 -8.42
N PHE A 198 6.47 14.50 -8.24
CA PHE A 198 5.69 15.02 -9.37
C PHE A 198 6.50 15.93 -10.30
N GLU A 199 7.55 16.58 -9.81
CA GLU A 199 8.49 17.36 -10.62
C GLU A 199 9.44 16.46 -11.44
N LEU A 200 9.80 15.28 -10.93
CA LEU A 200 10.79 14.38 -11.53
C LEU A 200 10.17 13.34 -12.48
N THR A 201 8.92 12.93 -12.23
CA THR A 201 8.29 11.79 -12.93
C THR A 201 7.15 12.25 -13.83
N HIS A 202 6.76 11.39 -14.77
CA HIS A 202 5.68 11.64 -15.74
C HIS A 202 4.56 10.60 -15.68
N GLY A 203 4.85 9.40 -15.20
CA GLY A 203 3.90 8.30 -15.07
C GLY A 203 2.94 8.46 -13.89
N PRO A 204 2.00 7.53 -13.73
CA PRO A 204 1.09 7.51 -12.60
C PRO A 204 1.84 7.24 -11.29
N VAL A 205 1.50 8.01 -10.25
CA VAL A 205 1.99 7.86 -8.88
C VAL A 205 0.85 7.37 -8.03
N ILE A 206 1.11 6.52 -7.07
CA ILE A 206 0.08 5.98 -6.19
C ILE A 206 0.31 6.37 -4.72
N ALA A 207 -0.77 6.42 -3.96
CA ALA A 207 -0.74 6.34 -2.51
C ALA A 207 -1.43 5.02 -2.12
N SER A 208 -0.65 3.99 -1.82
CA SER A 208 -1.19 2.64 -1.62
C SER A 208 -2.20 2.56 -0.48
N HIS A 209 -2.02 3.38 0.59
CA HIS A 209 -2.88 3.37 1.78
C HIS A 209 -2.91 4.76 2.46
N SER A 210 -3.75 5.68 1.94
CA SER A 210 -3.86 7.07 2.43
C SER A 210 -5.28 7.61 2.28
N ASN A 211 -5.62 8.61 3.11
CA ASN A 211 -6.95 9.22 3.13
C ASN A 211 -6.87 10.74 2.89
N ALA A 212 -7.99 11.46 3.01
CA ALA A 212 -8.06 12.91 2.83
C ALA A 212 -7.80 13.66 4.15
N ARG A 213 -6.79 14.54 4.18
CA ARG A 213 -6.40 15.31 5.36
C ARG A 213 -7.46 16.31 5.80
N THR A 214 -8.27 16.81 4.90
CA THR A 214 -9.37 17.71 5.21
C THR A 214 -10.45 17.08 6.07
N LEU A 215 -10.68 15.76 5.95
CA LEU A 215 -11.66 15.02 6.77
C LEU A 215 -11.07 14.50 8.09
N CYS A 216 -9.82 14.13 8.10
CA CYS A 216 -9.08 13.73 9.30
C CYS A 216 -7.68 14.34 9.24
N SER A 217 -7.38 15.25 10.17
CA SER A 217 -6.24 16.15 10.09
C SER A 217 -4.87 15.50 10.32
N HIS A 218 -4.80 14.16 10.35
CA HIS A 218 -3.54 13.43 10.48
C HIS A 218 -2.62 13.70 9.28
N LEU A 219 -1.32 13.99 9.52
CA LEU A 219 -0.38 14.35 8.45
C LEU A 219 -0.10 13.21 7.47
N ARG A 220 -0.34 11.98 7.87
CA ARG A 220 -0.26 10.80 7.03
C ARG A 220 -1.30 10.79 5.90
N ASN A 221 -2.39 11.57 6.06
CA ASN A 221 -3.39 11.80 5.04
C ASN A 221 -2.91 12.84 4.02
N LEU A 222 -3.39 12.72 2.78
CA LEU A 222 -3.03 13.57 1.67
C LEU A 222 -3.73 14.93 1.75
N SER A 223 -2.99 15.98 1.41
CA SER A 223 -3.59 17.29 1.16
C SER A 223 -4.47 17.27 -0.09
N ASP A 224 -5.42 18.21 -0.19
CA ASP A 224 -6.27 18.35 -1.37
C ASP A 224 -5.47 18.54 -2.66
N ASN A 225 -4.31 19.24 -2.56
CA ASN A 225 -3.42 19.42 -3.69
C ASN A 225 -2.80 18.09 -4.14
N ASN A 226 -2.31 17.29 -3.20
CA ASN A 226 -1.72 15.98 -3.51
C ASN A 226 -2.76 15.02 -4.11
N ILE A 227 -4.01 15.05 -3.59
CA ILE A 227 -5.12 14.26 -4.14
C ILE A 227 -5.37 14.63 -5.61
N ARG A 228 -5.43 15.93 -5.95
CA ARG A 228 -5.62 16.39 -7.33
C ARG A 228 -4.45 15.97 -8.21
N MET A 229 -3.21 16.18 -7.77
CA MET A 229 -2.01 15.82 -8.53
C MET A 229 -1.96 14.32 -8.86
N ILE A 230 -2.30 13.45 -7.89
CA ILE A 230 -2.38 11.99 -8.12
C ILE A 230 -3.44 11.67 -9.18
N GLY A 231 -4.64 12.25 -9.07
CA GLY A 231 -5.71 12.02 -10.04
C GLY A 231 -5.38 12.53 -11.44
N GLU A 232 -4.84 13.74 -11.57
CA GLU A 232 -4.43 14.36 -12.85
C GLU A 232 -3.34 13.55 -13.56
N ARG A 233 -2.48 12.89 -12.78
CA ARG A 233 -1.42 12.02 -13.31
C ARG A 233 -1.91 10.59 -13.64
N GLY A 234 -3.22 10.32 -13.43
CA GLY A 234 -3.81 9.00 -13.65
C GLY A 234 -3.44 7.97 -12.59
N GLY A 235 -2.97 8.40 -11.43
CA GLY A 235 -2.67 7.55 -10.30
C GLY A 235 -3.91 7.13 -9.50
N VAL A 236 -3.70 6.48 -8.37
CA VAL A 236 -4.76 6.03 -7.46
C VAL A 236 -4.37 6.21 -5.99
N ILE A 237 -5.40 6.36 -5.16
CA ILE A 237 -5.31 6.50 -3.72
C ILE A 237 -6.07 5.34 -3.08
N GLY A 238 -5.36 4.41 -2.47
CA GLY A 238 -5.92 3.31 -1.69
C GLY A 238 -6.42 3.82 -0.34
N ILE A 239 -7.71 3.64 -0.08
CA ILE A 239 -8.32 4.06 1.19
C ILE A 239 -7.80 3.19 2.34
N ASN A 240 -7.18 3.83 3.32
CA ASN A 240 -6.66 3.21 4.54
C ASN A 240 -7.78 3.05 5.58
N TYR A 241 -7.83 1.90 6.26
CA TYR A 241 -8.91 1.57 7.23
C TYR A 241 -8.53 1.85 8.69
N PHE A 242 -7.31 2.31 8.95
CA PHE A 242 -6.89 2.68 10.29
C PHE A 242 -7.70 3.86 10.83
N VAL A 243 -8.31 3.69 12.01
CA VAL A 243 -9.20 4.69 12.61
C VAL A 243 -8.56 6.08 12.75
N GLY A 244 -7.27 6.15 13.06
CA GLY A 244 -6.53 7.41 13.22
C GLY A 244 -6.38 8.22 11.94
N PHE A 245 -6.65 7.62 10.77
CA PHE A 245 -6.64 8.30 9.46
C PHE A 245 -8.04 8.52 8.90
N LEU A 246 -9.06 7.95 9.55
CA LEU A 246 -10.47 8.10 9.13
C LEU A 246 -11.19 9.21 9.88
N GLU A 247 -10.92 9.37 11.18
CA GLU A 247 -11.67 10.30 12.01
C GLU A 247 -10.82 10.80 13.20
N ASP A 248 -10.70 12.13 13.35
CA ASP A 248 -10.03 12.73 14.51
C ASP A 248 -10.74 12.33 15.81
N GLY A 249 -10.01 11.64 16.69
CA GLY A 249 -10.55 11.14 17.96
C GLY A 249 -11.46 9.90 17.85
N GLY A 250 -11.55 9.28 16.67
CA GLY A 250 -12.25 8.02 16.44
C GLY A 250 -11.69 6.88 17.29
N LYS A 251 -12.53 5.86 17.56
CA LYS A 251 -12.15 4.68 18.35
C LYS A 251 -12.21 3.36 17.57
N ILE A 252 -12.90 3.37 16.44
CA ILE A 252 -13.08 2.22 15.55
C ILE A 252 -13.07 2.70 14.10
N GLY A 253 -12.40 1.97 13.22
CA GLY A 253 -12.44 2.21 11.78
C GLY A 253 -13.82 1.86 11.22
N ARG A 254 -14.66 2.88 10.98
CA ARG A 254 -16.04 2.70 10.51
C ARG A 254 -16.09 2.68 8.98
N ILE A 255 -16.85 1.74 8.42
CA ILE A 255 -17.05 1.62 6.98
C ILE A 255 -17.66 2.90 6.39
N GLU A 256 -18.60 3.53 7.11
CA GLU A 256 -19.19 4.81 6.72
C GLU A 256 -18.11 5.89 6.48
N LYS A 257 -17.10 5.98 7.37
CA LYS A 257 -16.01 6.95 7.24
C LYS A 257 -15.08 6.65 6.07
N MET A 258 -14.83 5.37 5.77
CA MET A 258 -14.08 4.98 4.56
C MET A 258 -14.79 5.51 3.31
N VAL A 259 -16.11 5.35 3.21
CA VAL A 259 -16.90 5.83 2.08
C VAL A 259 -16.98 7.37 2.03
N GLU A 260 -17.03 8.06 3.18
CA GLU A 260 -16.93 9.52 3.22
C GLU A 260 -15.61 10.03 2.60
N HIS A 261 -14.48 9.38 2.92
CA HIS A 261 -13.19 9.70 2.29
C HIS A 261 -13.21 9.43 0.78
N MET A 262 -13.80 8.30 0.35
CA MET A 262 -13.97 8.00 -1.08
C MET A 262 -14.79 9.10 -1.78
N GLN A 263 -15.91 9.50 -1.19
CA GLN A 263 -16.75 10.57 -1.75
C GLN A 263 -16.01 11.90 -1.84
N TYR A 264 -15.21 12.23 -0.83
CA TYR A 264 -14.40 13.46 -0.83
C TYR A 264 -13.35 13.43 -1.95
N ILE A 265 -12.60 12.33 -2.07
CA ILE A 265 -11.58 12.16 -3.12
C ILE A 265 -12.23 12.16 -4.51
N LYS A 266 -13.39 11.50 -4.68
CA LYS A 266 -14.19 11.54 -5.92
C LYS A 266 -14.52 12.96 -6.34
N ASN A 267 -14.90 13.82 -5.40
CA ASN A 267 -15.25 15.22 -5.69
C ASN A 267 -14.02 16.07 -6.07
N LEU A 268 -12.81 15.72 -5.59
CA LEU A 268 -11.58 16.46 -5.89
C LEU A 268 -10.87 15.99 -7.17
N ALA A 269 -10.81 14.67 -7.38
CA ALA A 269 -9.94 14.04 -8.37
C ALA A 269 -10.67 13.05 -9.29
N GLY A 270 -11.97 12.87 -9.10
CA GLY A 270 -12.77 11.91 -9.86
C GLY A 270 -12.72 10.49 -9.31
N ILE A 271 -13.67 9.65 -9.79
CA ILE A 271 -13.80 8.26 -9.35
C ILE A 271 -12.59 7.40 -9.72
N ASP A 272 -11.88 7.75 -10.79
CA ASP A 272 -10.75 7.00 -11.32
C ASP A 272 -9.49 7.12 -10.44
N ALA A 273 -9.48 8.06 -9.49
CA ALA A 273 -8.38 8.25 -8.54
C ALA A 273 -8.49 7.41 -7.26
N ILE A 274 -9.52 6.58 -7.10
CA ILE A 274 -9.80 5.86 -5.85
C ILE A 274 -9.53 4.37 -6.01
N ALA A 275 -8.88 3.76 -5.01
CA ALA A 275 -8.66 2.33 -4.91
C ALA A 275 -8.81 1.86 -3.45
N LEU A 276 -8.55 0.60 -3.18
CA LEU A 276 -8.53 0.02 -1.84
C LEU A 276 -7.07 -0.15 -1.38
N GLY A 277 -6.81 0.15 -0.11
CA GLY A 277 -5.50 0.02 0.52
C GLY A 277 -5.69 -0.19 2.02
N SER A 278 -6.12 -1.40 2.39
CA SER A 278 -6.70 -1.69 3.70
C SER A 278 -5.79 -1.40 4.87
N ASP A 279 -4.50 -1.56 4.68
CA ASP A 279 -3.50 -1.55 5.77
C ASP A 279 -3.80 -2.66 6.80
N PHE A 280 -4.45 -3.75 6.35
CA PHE A 280 -4.73 -4.89 7.20
C PHE A 280 -3.43 -5.47 7.75
N ASP A 281 -3.50 -5.88 9.01
CA ASP A 281 -2.37 -6.39 9.78
C ASP A 281 -1.28 -5.33 10.10
N GLY A 282 -1.38 -4.08 9.60
CA GLY A 282 -0.51 -2.96 9.94
C GLY A 282 -0.96 -2.18 11.20
N PHE A 283 -2.17 -2.44 11.69
CA PHE A 283 -2.70 -1.81 12.90
C PHE A 283 -3.49 -2.79 13.76
N GLY A 284 -3.47 -2.55 15.08
CA GLY A 284 -4.18 -3.38 16.06
C GLY A 284 -5.54 -2.87 16.49
N GLU A 285 -5.93 -1.65 16.08
CA GLU A 285 -7.18 -1.00 16.48
C GLU A 285 -8.40 -1.69 15.87
N LEU A 286 -9.56 -1.47 16.51
CA LEU A 286 -10.83 -2.02 16.04
C LEU A 286 -11.22 -1.43 14.69
N CYS A 287 -11.70 -2.28 13.79
CA CYS A 287 -12.22 -1.93 12.48
C CYS A 287 -13.49 -2.76 12.21
N GLU A 288 -14.53 -2.12 11.65
CA GLU A 288 -15.77 -2.82 11.26
C GLU A 288 -15.49 -3.85 10.16
N LEU A 289 -14.58 -3.52 9.20
CA LEU A 289 -14.00 -4.51 8.31
C LEU A 289 -12.93 -5.30 9.07
N SER A 290 -13.33 -6.36 9.73
CA SER A 290 -12.45 -7.15 10.61
C SER A 290 -11.45 -8.03 9.86
N GLY A 291 -11.65 -8.26 8.57
CA GLY A 291 -10.78 -9.06 7.72
C GLY A 291 -11.23 -9.05 6.26
N ALA A 292 -10.42 -9.68 5.42
CA ALA A 292 -10.59 -9.70 3.96
C ALA A 292 -11.97 -10.27 3.52
N GLU A 293 -12.54 -11.21 4.28
CA GLU A 293 -13.84 -11.81 4.00
C GLU A 293 -15.01 -10.81 4.09
N LYS A 294 -14.81 -9.65 4.72
CA LYS A 294 -15.85 -8.63 4.92
C LYS A 294 -15.90 -7.57 3.82
N MET A 295 -15.05 -7.62 2.81
CA MET A 295 -14.93 -6.54 1.81
C MET A 295 -16.24 -6.20 1.10
N GLN A 296 -17.16 -7.15 0.93
CA GLN A 296 -18.45 -6.88 0.31
C GLN A 296 -19.38 -5.98 1.16
N GLN A 297 -19.09 -5.83 2.46
CA GLN A 297 -19.81 -4.88 3.33
C GLN A 297 -19.45 -3.42 2.95
N LEU A 298 -18.21 -3.18 2.52
CA LEU A 298 -17.80 -1.86 2.00
C LEU A 298 -18.57 -1.51 0.72
N ALA A 299 -18.75 -2.47 -0.20
CA ALA A 299 -19.53 -2.28 -1.40
C ALA A 299 -21.00 -1.93 -1.07
N ALA A 300 -21.60 -2.64 -0.12
CA ALA A 300 -22.97 -2.37 0.32
C ALA A 300 -23.14 -0.95 0.91
N GLU A 301 -22.13 -0.48 1.65
CA GLU A 301 -22.14 0.88 2.19
C GLU A 301 -21.94 1.93 1.07
N MET A 302 -21.08 1.66 0.09
CA MET A 302 -20.93 2.53 -1.09
C MET A 302 -22.25 2.65 -1.87
N GLU A 303 -22.99 1.52 -2.07
CA GLU A 303 -24.33 1.54 -2.69
C GLU A 303 -25.31 2.39 -1.87
N ARG A 304 -25.29 2.25 -0.52
CA ARG A 304 -26.12 3.06 0.39
C ARG A 304 -25.82 4.55 0.28
N GLN A 305 -24.55 4.93 0.03
CA GLN A 305 -24.11 6.30 -0.19
C GLN A 305 -24.13 6.74 -1.66
N SER A 306 -24.91 6.03 -2.51
CA SER A 306 -25.23 6.39 -3.89
C SER A 306 -24.05 6.28 -4.88
N PHE A 307 -23.07 5.42 -4.62
CA PHE A 307 -22.16 4.99 -5.68
C PHE A 307 -22.86 4.00 -6.59
N SER A 308 -22.71 4.17 -7.88
CA SER A 308 -23.22 3.19 -8.87
C SER A 308 -22.36 1.92 -8.86
N SER A 309 -22.92 0.79 -9.33
CA SER A 309 -22.16 -0.47 -9.45
C SER A 309 -20.89 -0.31 -10.29
N ALA A 310 -20.94 0.50 -11.36
CA ALA A 310 -19.77 0.77 -12.19
C ALA A 310 -18.67 1.56 -11.43
N GLU A 311 -19.05 2.47 -10.55
CA GLU A 311 -18.10 3.19 -9.69
C GLU A 311 -17.49 2.28 -8.63
N ILE A 312 -18.28 1.36 -8.08
CA ILE A 312 -17.78 0.36 -7.12
C ILE A 312 -16.78 -0.59 -7.81
N ASP A 313 -17.08 -1.08 -9.02
CA ASP A 313 -16.12 -1.90 -9.79
C ASP A 313 -14.81 -1.16 -10.04
N LYS A 314 -14.85 0.15 -10.34
CA LYS A 314 -13.66 0.99 -10.50
C LYS A 314 -12.84 1.03 -9.22
N VAL A 315 -13.44 1.38 -8.09
CA VAL A 315 -12.77 1.49 -6.79
C VAL A 315 -12.22 0.14 -6.32
N PHE A 316 -12.99 -0.92 -6.49
CA PHE A 316 -12.65 -2.24 -5.99
C PHE A 316 -11.51 -2.90 -6.76
N SER A 317 -11.37 -2.64 -8.08
CA SER A 317 -10.34 -3.29 -8.87
C SER A 317 -9.87 -2.54 -10.12
N LEU A 318 -10.79 -1.94 -10.90
CA LEU A 318 -10.45 -1.49 -12.25
C LEU A 318 -9.46 -0.33 -12.27
N ASN A 319 -9.50 0.56 -11.27
CA ASN A 319 -8.57 1.69 -11.18
C ASN A 319 -7.15 1.22 -10.86
N ALA A 320 -6.98 0.31 -9.90
CA ALA A 320 -5.68 -0.29 -9.60
C ALA A 320 -5.15 -1.09 -10.79
N LEU A 321 -6.01 -1.91 -11.43
CA LEU A 321 -5.64 -2.68 -12.62
C LEU A 321 -5.15 -1.78 -13.76
N ARG A 322 -5.83 -0.66 -14.02
CA ARG A 322 -5.42 0.34 -15.02
C ARG A 322 -4.00 0.86 -14.75
N VAL A 323 -3.69 1.18 -13.50
CA VAL A 323 -2.35 1.66 -13.11
C VAL A 323 -1.31 0.54 -13.29
N PHE A 324 -1.63 -0.70 -12.89
CA PHE A 324 -0.74 -1.83 -13.09
C PHE A 324 -0.45 -2.06 -14.59
N GLN A 325 -1.47 -2.02 -15.43
CA GLN A 325 -1.30 -2.15 -16.89
C GLN A 325 -0.46 -1.04 -17.52
N SER A 326 -0.46 0.16 -16.93
CA SER A 326 0.31 1.29 -17.46
C SER A 326 1.79 1.30 -17.06
N VAL A 327 2.15 0.59 -15.98
CA VAL A 327 3.51 0.63 -15.40
C VAL A 327 4.20 -0.73 -15.45
N LEU A 328 3.48 -1.82 -15.22
CA LEU A 328 4.04 -3.16 -15.12
C LEU A 328 4.05 -3.83 -16.52
N SER A 329 5.09 -3.59 -17.26
CA SER A 329 5.29 -4.17 -18.60
C SER A 329 6.19 -5.41 -18.56
#